data_0b4252a6674d492e5f55db90bbcf28b9
#
_entry.id   0b4252a6674d492e5f55db90bbcf28b9
#
_cell.length_a   1.000
_cell.length_b   1.000
_cell.length_c   1.000
_cell.angle_alpha   90.00
_cell.angle_beta   90.00
_cell.angle_gamma   90.00
#
_symmetry.space_group_name_H-M   'P 1'
#
loop_
_entity.id
_entity.type
_entity.pdbx_description
1 polymer ?
#
loop_
_entity_poly.entity_id
_entity_poly.type
_entity_poly.pdbx_seq_one_letter_code
_entity_poly.pdbx_strand_id
1 'polypeptide(L)'
;MGAGETACKESTPVIELLEELLAAGFPEKAAVQMINTTLATGREEIHYSTVDLSVFDLYSGECEIVKAGASSTFIKKKDCVEHLSSTSLPIGVVHHIEIDSVRRKLEDGDFVIMVTDGILDALPVGEQDILLETIIQGSAIVNPKEMAHHILEQVLAWTAESLPMI
;
A
#
# COMPACT_ATOMS: atom_id res chain seq x y z
N MET A 1 4.20 6.46 11.65
CA MET A 1 4.59 7.58 10.76
C MET A 1 3.83 8.82 11.18
N GLY A 2 4.49 10.00 11.19
CA GLY A 2 3.83 11.26 11.48
C GLY A 2 2.90 11.67 10.34
N ALA A 3 1.85 12.41 10.66
CA ALA A 3 1.02 13.08 9.68
C ALA A 3 1.52 14.53 9.50
N GLY A 4 1.42 15.06 8.30
CA GLY A 4 1.68 16.46 8.01
C GLY A 4 3.04 16.79 7.40
N GLU A 5 3.50 18.01 7.56
CA GLU A 5 4.65 18.58 6.87
C GLU A 5 5.98 17.86 7.18
N THR A 6 6.14 17.36 8.39
CA THR A 6 7.34 16.60 8.81
C THR A 6 7.41 15.25 8.09
N ALA A 7 6.31 14.52 8.02
CA ALA A 7 6.25 13.24 7.30
C ALA A 7 6.55 13.41 5.80
N CYS A 8 6.09 14.51 5.20
CA CYS A 8 6.37 14.83 3.80
C CYS A 8 7.87 15.09 3.58
N LYS A 9 8.54 15.83 4.48
CA LYS A 9 9.98 16.11 4.39
C LYS A 9 10.83 14.84 4.54
N GLU A 10 10.37 13.88 5.33
CA GLU A 10 11.08 12.62 5.56
C GLU A 10 10.87 11.63 4.42
N SER A 11 9.69 11.59 3.81
CA SER A 11 9.38 10.67 2.72
C SER A 11 9.95 11.08 1.36
N THR A 12 10.11 12.40 1.10
CA THR A 12 10.60 12.90 -0.19
C THR A 12 11.96 12.31 -0.60
N PRO A 13 13.01 12.30 0.25
CA PRO A 13 14.29 11.73 -0.13
C PRO A 13 14.23 10.22 -0.38
N VAL A 14 13.33 9.52 0.29
CA VAL A 14 13.11 8.07 0.09
C VAL A 14 12.50 7.82 -1.28
N ILE A 15 11.51 8.62 -1.67
CA ILE A 15 10.85 8.52 -2.97
C ILE A 15 11.84 8.86 -4.10
N GLU A 16 12.58 9.96 -3.98
CA GLU A 16 13.57 10.37 -4.97
C GLU A 16 14.64 9.28 -5.18
N LEU A 17 15.18 8.71 -4.09
CA LEU A 17 16.15 7.63 -4.19
C LEU A 17 15.55 6.36 -4.82
N LEU A 18 14.29 6.04 -4.50
CA LEU A 18 13.59 4.92 -5.11
C LEU A 18 13.44 5.11 -6.62
N GLU A 19 13.00 6.30 -7.05
CA GLU A 19 12.88 6.64 -8.47
C GLU A 19 14.21 6.55 -9.21
N GLU A 20 15.30 7.05 -8.62
CA GLU A 20 16.63 6.96 -9.20
C GLU A 20 17.10 5.51 -9.36
N LEU A 21 16.90 4.66 -8.35
CA LEU A 21 17.29 3.25 -8.40
C LEU A 21 16.49 2.48 -9.46
N LEU A 22 15.17 2.70 -9.53
CA LEU A 22 14.32 2.07 -10.54
C LEU A 22 14.68 2.56 -11.95
N ALA A 23 14.93 3.86 -12.13
CA ALA A 23 15.37 4.41 -13.40
C ALA A 23 16.74 3.89 -13.84
N ALA A 24 17.62 3.55 -12.89
CA ALA A 24 18.91 2.90 -13.14
C ALA A 24 18.77 1.39 -13.45
N GLY A 25 17.58 0.83 -13.41
CA GLY A 25 17.28 -0.56 -13.74
C GLY A 25 17.49 -1.55 -12.60
N PHE A 26 17.53 -1.09 -11.36
CA PHE A 26 17.52 -2.01 -10.21
C PHE A 26 16.16 -2.68 -10.08
N PRO A 27 16.11 -3.99 -9.79
CA PRO A 27 14.85 -4.64 -9.43
C PRO A 27 14.20 -4.00 -8.20
N GLU A 28 12.88 -3.93 -8.16
CA GLU A 28 12.09 -3.23 -7.14
C GLU A 28 12.46 -3.65 -5.72
N LYS A 29 12.50 -4.95 -5.48
CA LYS A 29 12.91 -5.52 -4.18
C LYS A 29 14.33 -5.12 -3.79
N ALA A 30 15.26 -5.09 -4.74
CA ALA A 30 16.65 -4.68 -4.49
C ALA A 30 16.73 -3.19 -4.16
N ALA A 31 16.00 -2.34 -4.88
CA ALA A 31 15.92 -0.91 -4.61
C ALA A 31 15.41 -0.63 -3.20
N VAL A 32 14.30 -1.27 -2.79
CA VAL A 32 13.76 -1.14 -1.43
C VAL A 32 14.74 -1.64 -0.37
N GLN A 33 15.48 -2.74 -0.62
CA GLN A 33 16.50 -3.25 0.30
C GLN A 33 17.67 -2.29 0.46
N MET A 34 18.10 -1.63 -0.61
CA MET A 34 19.16 -0.61 -0.56
C MET A 34 18.72 0.60 0.26
N ILE A 35 17.50 1.08 0.07
CA ILE A 35 16.93 2.16 0.86
C ILE A 35 16.82 1.76 2.33
N ASN A 36 16.33 0.55 2.64
CA ASN A 36 16.32 0.04 4.00
C ASN A 36 17.70 0.11 4.66
N THR A 37 18.74 -0.35 3.96
CA THR A 37 20.11 -0.33 4.48
C THR A 37 20.58 1.10 4.75
N THR A 38 20.25 2.03 3.87
CA THR A 38 20.60 3.45 4.01
C THR A 38 19.94 4.06 5.24
N LEU A 39 18.64 3.83 5.43
CA LEU A 39 17.90 4.34 6.59
C LEU A 39 18.38 3.71 7.90
N ALA A 40 18.58 2.39 7.92
CA ALA A 40 19.01 1.66 9.12
C ALA A 40 20.44 1.99 9.57
N THR A 41 21.28 2.60 8.70
CA THR A 41 22.63 3.05 9.04
C THR A 41 22.70 4.50 9.49
N GLY A 42 21.63 5.27 9.35
CA GLY A 42 21.53 6.67 9.80
C GLY A 42 21.78 6.79 11.31
N ARG A 43 22.62 7.73 11.72
CA ARG A 43 23.16 7.79 13.11
C ARG A 43 22.39 8.71 14.06
N GLU A 44 21.48 9.55 13.59
CA GLU A 44 20.98 10.66 14.41
C GLU A 44 19.52 10.52 14.84
N GLU A 45 18.65 9.87 14.07
CA GLU A 45 17.27 9.56 14.45
C GLU A 45 16.83 8.24 13.79
N ILE A 46 15.93 7.51 14.43
CA ILE A 46 15.34 6.30 13.84
C ILE A 46 14.31 6.74 12.80
N HIS A 47 14.73 6.82 11.55
CA HIS A 47 13.82 7.04 10.43
C HIS A 47 13.34 5.69 9.91
N TYR A 48 12.05 5.44 10.03
CA TYR A 48 11.41 4.26 9.45
C TYR A 48 10.23 4.68 8.58
N SER A 49 9.97 3.90 7.56
CA SER A 49 8.85 4.13 6.66
C SER A 49 8.22 2.81 6.24
N THR A 50 6.95 2.85 5.91
CA THR A 50 6.28 1.76 5.21
C THR A 50 6.42 1.96 3.71
N VAL A 51 6.55 0.87 2.97
CA VAL A 51 6.61 0.89 1.50
C VAL A 51 5.53 -0.01 0.94
N ASP A 52 4.70 0.56 0.09
CA ASP A 52 3.75 -0.14 -0.76
C ASP A 52 3.98 0.35 -2.18
N LEU A 53 4.57 -0.50 -3.02
CA LEU A 53 5.01 -0.16 -4.36
C LEU A 53 4.37 -1.13 -5.36
N SER A 54 3.71 -0.59 -6.37
CA SER A 54 3.20 -1.37 -7.50
C SER A 54 3.83 -0.87 -8.79
N VAL A 55 4.51 -1.76 -9.50
CA VAL A 55 5.15 -1.48 -10.79
C VAL A 55 4.45 -2.28 -11.89
N PHE A 56 4.05 -1.60 -12.95
CA PHE A 56 3.27 -2.15 -14.04
C PHE A 56 4.07 -2.20 -15.33
N ASP A 57 4.15 -3.35 -15.96
CA ASP A 57 4.54 -3.46 -17.35
C ASP A 57 3.29 -3.32 -18.23
N LEU A 58 3.17 -2.16 -18.86
CA LEU A 58 2.01 -1.80 -19.69
C LEU A 58 1.90 -2.62 -20.98
N TYR A 59 2.96 -3.31 -21.40
CA TYR A 59 2.94 -4.16 -22.60
C TYR A 59 2.48 -5.58 -22.27
N SER A 60 2.98 -6.13 -21.17
CA SER A 60 2.65 -7.50 -20.78
C SER A 60 1.43 -7.57 -19.87
N GLY A 61 1.09 -6.48 -19.16
CA GLY A 61 0.09 -6.46 -18.10
C GLY A 61 0.59 -7.11 -16.82
N GLU A 62 1.88 -7.38 -16.68
CA GLU A 62 2.45 -7.85 -15.42
C GLU A 62 2.53 -6.70 -14.41
N CYS A 63 2.18 -7.01 -13.16
CA CYS A 63 2.31 -6.10 -12.04
C CYS A 63 3.14 -6.78 -10.95
N GLU A 64 4.22 -6.12 -10.52
CA GLU A 64 4.95 -6.50 -9.31
C GLU A 64 4.56 -5.59 -8.16
N ILE A 65 4.14 -6.18 -7.05
CA ILE A 65 3.74 -5.49 -5.82
C ILE A 65 4.77 -5.84 -4.75
N VAL A 66 5.44 -4.81 -4.22
CA VAL A 66 6.49 -4.91 -3.21
C VAL A 66 6.04 -4.20 -1.96
N LYS A 67 6.05 -4.90 -0.82
CA LYS A 67 5.56 -4.38 0.46
C LYS A 67 6.60 -4.53 1.56
N ALA A 68 6.70 -3.49 2.41
CA ALA A 68 7.48 -3.52 3.63
C ALA A 68 6.74 -2.74 4.73
N GLY A 69 6.17 -3.45 5.71
CA GLY A 69 5.39 -2.87 6.81
C GLY A 69 4.16 -2.09 6.37
N ALA A 70 3.69 -2.31 5.15
CA ALA A 70 2.62 -1.54 4.54
C ALA A 70 1.24 -2.13 4.84
N SER A 71 0.22 -1.26 4.77
CA SER A 71 -1.20 -1.59 4.86
C SER A 71 -1.65 -2.53 3.74
N SER A 72 -2.91 -2.93 3.76
CA SER A 72 -3.49 -3.87 2.79
C SER A 72 -3.53 -3.30 1.37
N THR A 73 -3.32 -4.19 0.39
CA THR A 73 -3.55 -3.94 -1.04
C THR A 73 -4.53 -4.99 -1.55
N PHE A 74 -5.47 -4.57 -2.38
CA PHE A 74 -6.47 -5.46 -2.97
C PHE A 74 -6.32 -5.46 -4.50
N ILE A 75 -6.39 -6.64 -5.09
CA ILE A 75 -6.50 -6.79 -6.55
C ILE A 75 -7.93 -7.25 -6.84
N LYS A 76 -8.73 -6.34 -7.39
CA LYS A 76 -10.08 -6.67 -7.85
C LYS A 76 -10.01 -7.17 -9.27
N LYS A 77 -10.45 -8.38 -9.47
CA LYS A 77 -10.70 -9.00 -10.77
C LYS A 77 -12.19 -9.11 -11.02
N LYS A 78 -12.56 -9.56 -12.20
CA LYS A 78 -13.97 -9.72 -12.59
C LYS A 78 -14.79 -10.52 -11.57
N ASP A 79 -14.25 -11.63 -11.09
CA ASP A 79 -14.99 -12.60 -10.29
C ASP A 79 -14.48 -12.74 -8.84
N CYS A 80 -13.38 -12.08 -8.49
CA CYS A 80 -12.78 -12.18 -7.16
C CYS A 80 -12.00 -10.93 -6.78
N VAL A 81 -11.79 -10.79 -5.47
CA VAL A 81 -10.82 -9.84 -4.90
C VAL A 81 -9.74 -10.65 -4.21
N GLU A 82 -8.49 -10.36 -4.51
CA GLU A 82 -7.33 -10.92 -3.82
C GLU A 82 -6.82 -9.88 -2.83
N HIS A 83 -6.65 -10.27 -1.57
CA HIS A 83 -6.07 -9.44 -0.53
C HIS A 83 -4.58 -9.76 -0.36
N LEU A 84 -3.74 -8.73 -0.37
CA LEU A 84 -2.31 -8.79 -0.16
C LEU A 84 -1.94 -7.96 1.08
N SER A 85 -1.43 -8.65 2.09
CA SER A 85 -0.90 -8.03 3.31
C SER A 85 0.62 -8.22 3.39
N SER A 86 1.29 -7.38 4.19
CA SER A 86 2.71 -7.52 4.51
C SER A 86 2.87 -7.99 5.95
N THR A 87 3.74 -8.96 6.16
CA THR A 87 4.20 -9.40 7.48
C THR A 87 5.57 -8.85 7.82
N SER A 88 6.20 -8.13 6.90
CA SER A 88 7.54 -7.56 7.07
C SER A 88 7.50 -6.30 7.93
N LEU A 89 8.65 -5.98 8.54
CA LEU A 89 8.84 -4.73 9.25
C LEU A 89 8.93 -3.53 8.28
N PRO A 90 8.60 -2.32 8.74
CA PRO A 90 8.91 -1.09 8.00
C PRO A 90 10.41 -0.99 7.69
N ILE A 91 10.76 -0.35 6.57
CA ILE A 91 12.14 -0.05 6.23
C ILE A 91 12.78 0.91 7.25
N GLY A 92 14.06 0.74 7.51
CA GLY A 92 14.83 1.56 8.46
C GLY A 92 14.82 1.05 9.90
N VAL A 93 13.94 0.11 10.26
CA VAL A 93 13.86 -0.44 11.63
C VAL A 93 15.05 -1.34 11.95
N VAL A 94 15.42 -2.20 11.00
CA VAL A 94 16.54 -3.13 11.13
C VAL A 94 17.34 -3.22 9.83
N HIS A 95 18.64 -3.59 9.90
CA HIS A 95 19.51 -3.67 8.73
C HIS A 95 19.05 -4.68 7.67
N HIS A 96 18.44 -5.79 8.09
CA HIS A 96 17.95 -6.83 7.20
C HIS A 96 16.48 -7.07 7.47
N ILE A 97 15.66 -6.79 6.48
CA ILE A 97 14.23 -7.10 6.50
C ILE A 97 13.89 -8.08 5.37
N GLU A 98 12.90 -8.91 5.61
CA GLU A 98 12.24 -9.62 4.52
C GLU A 98 11.27 -8.68 3.85
N ILE A 99 11.40 -8.52 2.54
CA ILE A 99 10.54 -7.69 1.73
C ILE A 99 9.61 -8.61 0.97
N ASP A 100 8.32 -8.43 1.15
CA ASP A 100 7.30 -9.19 0.42
C ASP A 100 7.24 -8.68 -1.02
N SER A 101 7.27 -9.61 -1.98
CA SER A 101 7.12 -9.30 -3.41
C SER A 101 6.23 -10.34 -4.06
N VAL A 102 5.23 -9.87 -4.77
CA VAL A 102 4.23 -10.69 -5.44
C VAL A 102 4.04 -10.21 -6.87
N ARG A 103 4.08 -11.13 -7.85
CA ARG A 103 3.79 -10.82 -9.26
C ARG A 103 2.42 -11.32 -9.65
N ARG A 104 1.68 -10.49 -10.37
CA ARG A 104 0.35 -10.81 -10.88
C ARG A 104 0.21 -10.35 -12.32
N LYS A 105 -0.50 -11.16 -13.08
CA LYS A 105 -0.97 -10.79 -14.41
C LYS A 105 -2.32 -10.09 -14.25
N LEU A 106 -2.39 -8.86 -14.74
CA LEU A 106 -3.60 -8.06 -14.76
C LEU A 106 -4.20 -8.06 -16.17
N GLU A 107 -5.50 -7.94 -16.21
CA GLU A 107 -6.30 -7.83 -17.44
C GLU A 107 -7.04 -6.49 -17.48
N ASP A 108 -7.57 -6.14 -18.63
CA ASP A 108 -8.38 -4.92 -18.77
C ASP A 108 -9.60 -4.97 -17.85
N GLY A 109 -9.77 -3.91 -17.07
CA GLY A 109 -10.83 -3.83 -16.05
C GLY A 109 -10.42 -4.32 -14.65
N ASP A 110 -9.24 -4.90 -14.46
CA ASP A 110 -8.72 -5.21 -13.12
C ASP A 110 -8.29 -3.92 -12.40
N PHE A 111 -8.40 -3.93 -11.07
CA PHE A 111 -7.95 -2.82 -10.21
C PHE A 111 -6.89 -3.29 -9.24
N VAL A 112 -5.87 -2.47 -9.04
CA VAL A 112 -5.00 -2.53 -7.86
C VAL A 112 -5.39 -1.38 -6.93
N ILE A 113 -5.84 -1.72 -5.74
CA ILE A 113 -6.39 -0.79 -4.74
C ILE A 113 -5.46 -0.83 -3.52
N MET A 114 -4.74 0.25 -3.33
CA MET A 114 -3.84 0.44 -2.20
C MET A 114 -4.52 1.36 -1.18
N VAL A 115 -4.61 0.91 0.06
CA VAL A 115 -5.22 1.68 1.13
C VAL A 115 -4.19 2.07 2.18
N THR A 116 -4.41 3.21 2.82
CA THR A 116 -3.61 3.65 3.96
C THR A 116 -4.21 3.13 5.27
N ASP A 117 -3.40 3.14 6.32
CA ASP A 117 -3.83 2.85 7.69
C ASP A 117 -5.06 3.65 8.12
N GLY A 118 -5.18 4.92 7.68
CA GLY A 118 -6.35 5.74 7.98
C GLY A 118 -7.69 5.18 7.48
N ILE A 119 -7.70 4.39 6.41
CA ILE A 119 -8.90 3.67 5.94
C ILE A 119 -9.17 2.46 6.83
N LEU A 120 -8.13 1.71 7.19
CA LEU A 120 -8.25 0.52 8.03
C LEU A 120 -8.67 0.89 9.46
N ASP A 121 -8.07 1.93 10.03
CA ASP A 121 -8.36 2.39 11.39
C ASP A 121 -9.79 2.92 11.57
N ALA A 122 -10.45 3.29 10.49
CA ALA A 122 -11.86 3.71 10.49
C ALA A 122 -12.84 2.53 10.55
N LEU A 123 -12.36 1.29 10.41
CA LEU A 123 -13.16 0.07 10.41
C LEU A 123 -12.97 -0.74 11.71
N PRO A 124 -13.90 -1.62 12.08
CA PRO A 124 -13.80 -2.44 13.28
C PRO A 124 -12.54 -3.31 13.28
N VAL A 125 -11.81 -3.30 14.39
CA VAL A 125 -10.56 -4.06 14.56
C VAL A 125 -10.81 -5.57 14.35
N GLY A 126 -10.04 -6.16 13.46
CA GLY A 126 -10.11 -7.58 13.12
C GLY A 126 -11.07 -7.91 11.98
N GLU A 127 -11.84 -6.95 11.48
CA GLU A 127 -12.79 -7.13 10.37
C GLU A 127 -12.45 -6.26 9.15
N GLN A 128 -11.42 -5.40 9.24
CA GLN A 128 -11.08 -4.37 8.27
C GLN A 128 -10.95 -4.93 6.84
N ASP A 129 -10.11 -5.95 6.70
CA ASP A 129 -9.80 -6.53 5.39
C ASP A 129 -11.03 -7.20 4.76
N ILE A 130 -11.82 -7.93 5.56
CA ILE A 130 -13.04 -8.62 5.11
C ILE A 130 -14.10 -7.60 4.67
N LEU A 131 -14.25 -6.51 5.42
CA LEU A 131 -15.20 -5.45 5.07
C LEU A 131 -14.79 -4.73 3.79
N LEU A 132 -13.51 -4.37 3.65
CA LEU A 132 -13.02 -3.77 2.42
C LEU A 132 -13.14 -4.71 1.22
N GLU A 133 -12.79 -5.97 1.37
CA GLU A 133 -12.97 -6.99 0.33
C GLU A 133 -14.44 -7.07 -0.10
N THR A 134 -15.37 -7.05 0.85
CA THR A 134 -16.81 -7.08 0.58
C THR A 134 -17.27 -5.83 -0.19
N ILE A 135 -16.84 -4.64 0.22
CA ILE A 135 -17.16 -3.37 -0.44
C ILE A 135 -16.63 -3.38 -1.88
N ILE A 136 -15.38 -3.79 -2.07
CA ILE A 136 -14.72 -3.83 -3.36
C ILE A 136 -15.39 -4.86 -4.28
N GLN A 137 -15.66 -6.06 -3.78
CA GLN A 137 -16.29 -7.14 -4.54
C GLN A 137 -17.72 -6.78 -4.97
N GLY A 138 -18.48 -6.13 -4.12
CA GLY A 138 -19.87 -5.72 -4.40
C GLY A 138 -20.00 -4.58 -5.42
N SER A 139 -18.89 -3.93 -5.79
CA SER A 139 -18.90 -2.79 -6.71
C SER A 139 -18.81 -3.21 -8.17
N ALA A 140 -19.66 -2.62 -9.04
CA ALA A 140 -19.59 -2.75 -10.49
C ALA A 140 -18.91 -1.53 -11.16
N ILE A 141 -18.24 -0.68 -10.39
CA ILE A 141 -17.60 0.55 -10.87
C ILE A 141 -16.37 0.17 -11.70
N VAL A 142 -16.22 0.84 -12.85
CA VAL A 142 -15.10 0.64 -13.79
C VAL A 142 -14.14 1.84 -13.82
N ASN A 143 -14.51 2.96 -13.20
CA ASN A 143 -13.67 4.15 -13.14
C ASN A 143 -12.86 4.16 -11.83
N PRO A 144 -11.52 4.28 -11.88
CA PRO A 144 -10.68 4.24 -10.67
C PRO A 144 -11.00 5.35 -9.65
N LYS A 145 -11.30 6.55 -10.12
CA LYS A 145 -11.66 7.67 -9.24
C LYS A 145 -12.99 7.44 -8.53
N GLU A 146 -13.98 6.92 -9.25
CA GLU A 146 -15.28 6.57 -8.68
C GLU A 146 -15.16 5.40 -7.70
N MET A 147 -14.29 4.43 -8.00
CA MET A 147 -13.99 3.32 -7.08
C MET A 147 -13.38 3.82 -5.76
N ALA A 148 -12.40 4.72 -5.83
CA ALA A 148 -11.79 5.30 -4.64
C ALA A 148 -12.81 6.09 -3.81
N HIS A 149 -13.68 6.89 -4.46
CA HIS A 149 -14.76 7.60 -3.80
C HIS A 149 -15.76 6.65 -3.14
N HIS A 150 -16.17 5.62 -3.86
CA HIS A 150 -17.11 4.62 -3.34
C HIS A 150 -16.57 3.94 -2.07
N ILE A 151 -15.32 3.49 -2.10
CA ILE A 151 -14.68 2.87 -0.93
C ILE A 151 -14.69 3.85 0.25
N LEU A 152 -14.26 5.10 0.03
CA LEU A 152 -14.22 6.11 1.07
C LEU A 152 -15.62 6.38 1.67
N GLU A 153 -16.65 6.54 0.84
CA GLU A 153 -18.03 6.77 1.29
C GLU A 153 -18.56 5.60 2.12
N GLN A 154 -18.30 4.36 1.70
CA GLN A 154 -18.72 3.18 2.45
C GLN A 154 -18.04 3.10 3.82
N VAL A 155 -16.74 3.38 3.89
CA VAL A 155 -15.99 3.40 5.16
C VAL A 155 -16.50 4.51 6.07
N LEU A 156 -16.75 5.71 5.55
CA LEU A 156 -17.32 6.83 6.34
C LEU A 156 -18.74 6.53 6.85
N ALA A 157 -19.57 5.85 6.06
CA ALA A 157 -20.91 5.44 6.50
C ALA A 157 -20.82 4.47 7.69
N TRP A 158 -19.92 3.51 7.66
CA TRP A 158 -19.64 2.61 8.78
C TRP A 158 -19.26 3.37 10.05
N THR A 159 -18.39 4.39 9.92
CA THR A 159 -17.97 5.22 11.07
C THR A 159 -19.15 6.01 11.66
N ALA A 160 -20.05 6.49 10.83
CA ALA A 160 -21.21 7.25 11.27
C ALA A 160 -22.26 6.39 11.99
N GLU A 161 -22.45 5.15 11.55
CA GLU A 161 -23.40 4.21 12.18
C GLU A 161 -22.89 3.60 13.48
N SER A 162 -21.57 3.51 13.66
CA SER A 162 -20.93 2.94 14.86
C SER A 162 -20.76 3.95 16.01
N LEU A 163 -21.03 5.24 15.80
CA LEU A 163 -21.07 6.23 16.87
C LEU A 163 -22.37 6.06 17.68
N PRO A 164 -22.29 5.78 19.02
CA PRO A 164 -23.49 5.73 19.84
C PRO A 164 -24.19 7.09 19.78
N MET A 165 -25.49 7.09 19.50
CA MET A 165 -26.32 8.29 19.66
C MET A 165 -26.27 8.68 21.14
N ILE A 166 -25.64 9.82 21.43
CA ILE A 166 -25.61 10.46 22.76
C ILE A 166 -26.91 11.18 22.97
#